data_e08b739395d49143592ac0cde764fc62
#
_entry.id   e08b739395d49143592ac0cde764fc62
#
_cell.length_a   1.000
_cell.length_b   1.000
_cell.length_c   1.000
_cell.angle_alpha   90.00
_cell.angle_beta   90.00
_cell.angle_gamma   90.00
#
_symmetry.space_group_name_H-M   'P 1'
#
loop_
_entity.id
_entity.type
_entity.pdbx_description
1 polymer ?
#
loop_
_entity_poly.entity_id
_entity_poly.type
_entity_poly.pdbx_seq_one_letter_code
_entity_poly.pdbx_strand_id
1 'polypeptide(L)'
;MAKTKKTKEQDKPVEAAKATKAKEAPKKKGKPSKVSSGSISMYLAEIGRFNPLPPEREVELAIRIQKNDERAMKELVEANLRFVVSVAKKYQGNGLSLADIINEGNMGLIKAAKRFDHTRGFKFISYAVWWIRQSILQALAEQSRLIRLPLNRVGTITKITRAAEKLEAEVERQPKGDEIGAQLEMSGDEVLMAMQYSRRHSSLNSPFQEGENSSLLDIIEDAEAEEPEAKIMMESMSEEVNGALETLSERERVVLEMYFGINRDSAMTLNEIGEEFDLTRERVRQIKEKAIQRLRHRSRSKNLRRYLG
;
A
#
# COMPACT_ATOMS: atom_id res chain seq x y z
N MET A 1 -44.87 -71.64 -11.91
CA MET A 1 -44.90 -72.54 -10.74
C MET A 1 -44.19 -71.84 -9.59
N ALA A 2 -45.00 -71.44 -8.62
CA ALA A 2 -44.96 -71.79 -7.22
C ALA A 2 -43.82 -71.07 -6.46
N LYS A 3 -43.95 -70.47 -5.37
CA LYS A 3 -44.94 -70.19 -4.29
C LYS A 3 -44.26 -69.27 -3.28
N THR A 4 -44.94 -68.18 -3.01
CA THR A 4 -45.28 -67.68 -1.67
C THR A 4 -44.43 -68.15 -0.46
N LYS A 5 -43.95 -67.14 0.30
CA LYS A 5 -44.39 -67.04 1.73
C LYS A 5 -44.14 -65.63 2.32
N LYS A 6 -45.23 -65.11 2.89
CA LYS A 6 -45.31 -63.96 3.77
C LYS A 6 -44.59 -64.24 5.09
N THR A 7 -44.00 -63.24 5.72
CA THR A 7 -44.15 -63.09 7.18
C THR A 7 -44.10 -61.60 7.51
N LYS A 8 -45.06 -61.19 8.34
CA LYS A 8 -45.30 -59.92 8.97
C LYS A 8 -44.34 -59.66 10.10
N GLU A 9 -44.29 -58.40 10.46
CA GLU A 9 -44.10 -57.79 11.81
C GLU A 9 -42.91 -56.85 11.83
N GLN A 10 -42.92 -55.66 12.29
CA GLN A 10 -43.70 -54.86 13.23
C GLN A 10 -43.28 -53.41 13.11
N ASP A 11 -44.20 -52.51 13.24
CA ASP A 11 -44.07 -51.07 13.42
C ASP A 11 -43.19 -50.68 14.59
N LYS A 12 -42.23 -49.69 14.35
CA LYS A 12 -41.91 -48.67 15.34
C LYS A 12 -41.54 -47.34 14.65
N PRO A 13 -42.02 -46.22 15.16
CA PRO A 13 -41.88 -44.92 14.52
C PRO A 13 -40.45 -44.36 14.69
N VAL A 14 -39.87 -43.91 13.58
CA VAL A 14 -38.59 -43.17 13.59
C VAL A 14 -38.91 -41.71 13.90
N GLU A 15 -38.45 -41.27 15.05
CA GLU A 15 -38.47 -39.90 15.50
C GLU A 15 -37.80 -38.95 14.49
N ALA A 16 -38.49 -37.85 14.21
CA ALA A 16 -38.04 -36.76 13.37
C ALA A 16 -36.84 -36.06 13.99
N ALA A 17 -35.65 -36.23 13.41
CA ALA A 17 -34.49 -35.47 13.74
C ALA A 17 -34.71 -34.00 13.30
N LYS A 18 -34.93 -33.12 14.30
CA LYS A 18 -34.96 -31.68 14.14
C LYS A 18 -33.58 -31.21 13.70
N ALA A 19 -33.48 -30.73 12.46
CA ALA A 19 -32.34 -29.98 11.98
C ALA A 19 -32.19 -28.66 12.78
N THR A 20 -31.28 -28.65 13.71
CA THR A 20 -30.84 -27.45 14.42
C THR A 20 -30.09 -26.57 13.43
N LYS A 21 -30.74 -25.51 12.95
CA LYS A 21 -30.10 -24.37 12.27
C LYS A 21 -29.12 -23.74 13.26
N ALA A 22 -27.83 -23.98 13.05
CA ALA A 22 -26.77 -23.23 13.70
C ALA A 22 -26.94 -21.74 13.32
N LYS A 23 -27.31 -20.91 14.29
CA LYS A 23 -27.27 -19.46 14.19
C LYS A 23 -25.83 -19.05 14.12
N GLU A 24 -25.36 -18.61 12.96
CA GLU A 24 -24.11 -17.86 12.83
C GLU A 24 -24.13 -16.66 13.78
N ALA A 25 -23.20 -16.64 14.72
CA ALA A 25 -23.00 -15.52 15.62
C ALA A 25 -22.49 -14.32 14.80
N PRO A 26 -22.98 -13.09 15.04
CA PRO A 26 -22.53 -11.92 14.31
C PRO A 26 -21.04 -11.67 14.61
N LYS A 27 -20.20 -11.63 13.58
CA LYS A 27 -18.78 -11.23 13.63
C LYS A 27 -18.68 -9.88 14.34
N LYS A 28 -18.11 -9.88 15.54
CA LYS A 28 -17.79 -8.64 16.29
C LYS A 28 -16.79 -7.84 15.46
N LYS A 29 -17.25 -6.76 14.83
CA LYS A 29 -16.40 -5.72 14.25
C LYS A 29 -15.48 -5.21 15.36
N GLY A 30 -14.16 -5.20 15.12
CA GLY A 30 -13.16 -4.72 16.05
C GLY A 30 -13.54 -3.35 16.60
N LYS A 31 -13.47 -3.18 17.90
CA LYS A 31 -13.77 -1.92 18.59
C LYS A 31 -12.74 -0.88 18.17
N PRO A 32 -13.14 0.30 17.65
CA PRO A 32 -12.22 1.40 17.42
C PRO A 32 -11.59 1.84 18.75
N SER A 33 -10.33 2.24 18.70
CA SER A 33 -9.53 2.65 19.85
C SER A 33 -10.28 3.65 20.75
N LYS A 34 -10.28 3.40 22.06
CA LYS A 34 -11.06 4.14 23.08
C LYS A 34 -10.71 5.63 23.24
N VAL A 35 -9.66 6.13 22.60
CA VAL A 35 -9.19 7.52 22.79
C VAL A 35 -10.03 8.56 22.06
N SER A 36 -10.68 8.20 20.94
CA SER A 36 -11.48 9.14 20.15
C SER A 36 -12.96 9.23 20.57
N SER A 37 -13.47 8.28 21.34
CA SER A 37 -14.91 8.24 21.71
C SER A 37 -15.31 9.32 22.71
N GLY A 38 -14.39 9.80 23.56
CA GLY A 38 -14.68 10.85 24.54
C GLY A 38 -14.89 12.23 23.91
N SER A 39 -14.01 12.63 22.99
CA SER A 39 -14.08 13.97 22.36
C SER A 39 -15.27 14.10 21.41
N ILE A 40 -15.58 13.05 20.64
CA ILE A 40 -16.77 13.04 19.76
C ILE A 40 -18.06 13.10 20.58
N SER A 41 -18.15 12.37 21.69
CA SER A 41 -19.34 12.38 22.53
C SER A 41 -19.59 13.73 23.17
N MET A 42 -18.53 14.44 23.60
CA MET A 42 -18.63 15.82 24.08
C MET A 42 -19.12 16.77 22.98
N TYR A 43 -18.53 16.67 21.79
CA TYR A 43 -18.97 17.47 20.65
C TYR A 43 -20.44 17.23 20.30
N LEU A 44 -20.88 15.94 20.26
CA LEU A 44 -22.28 15.60 19.98
C LEU A 44 -23.25 16.13 21.07
N ALA A 45 -22.83 16.14 22.34
CA ALA A 45 -23.60 16.71 23.42
C ALA A 45 -23.71 18.25 23.30
N GLU A 46 -22.65 18.92 22.85
CA GLU A 46 -22.60 20.35 22.64
C GLU A 46 -23.52 20.80 21.50
N ILE A 47 -23.38 20.15 20.31
CA ILE A 47 -24.22 20.46 19.14
C ILE A 47 -25.69 20.14 19.39
N GLY A 48 -25.99 19.20 20.31
CA GLY A 48 -27.35 18.87 20.72
C GLY A 48 -28.11 20.00 21.36
N ARG A 49 -27.42 21.04 21.89
CA ARG A 49 -28.00 22.21 22.55
C ARG A 49 -28.54 23.25 21.56
N PHE A 50 -28.06 23.22 20.31
CA PHE A 50 -28.51 24.18 19.30
C PHE A 50 -29.83 23.74 18.70
N ASN A 51 -30.81 24.64 18.69
CA ASN A 51 -32.11 24.43 18.08
C ASN A 51 -32.06 24.72 16.57
N PRO A 52 -32.82 23.98 15.74
CA PRO A 52 -32.96 24.33 14.33
C PRO A 52 -33.63 25.70 14.17
N LEU A 53 -33.18 26.46 13.17
CA LEU A 53 -33.69 27.80 12.90
C LEU A 53 -34.98 27.74 12.09
N PRO A 54 -35.95 28.64 12.35
CA PRO A 54 -37.11 28.85 11.48
C PRO A 54 -36.66 29.48 10.15
N PRO A 55 -37.38 29.22 9.03
CA PRO A 55 -36.98 29.70 7.69
C PRO A 55 -36.84 31.25 7.61
N GLU A 56 -37.65 32.00 8.33
CA GLU A 56 -37.59 33.46 8.37
C GLU A 56 -36.26 33.95 8.96
N ARG A 57 -35.79 33.27 10.00
CA ARG A 57 -34.53 33.59 10.63
C ARG A 57 -33.33 33.23 9.77
N GLU A 58 -33.42 32.13 8.97
CA GLU A 58 -32.37 31.78 8.00
C GLU A 58 -32.17 32.89 6.95
N VAL A 59 -33.27 33.48 6.46
CA VAL A 59 -33.23 34.60 5.51
C VAL A 59 -32.61 35.86 6.15
N GLU A 60 -33.02 36.22 7.38
CA GLU A 60 -32.47 37.34 8.09
C GLU A 60 -30.95 37.22 8.30
N LEU A 61 -30.52 36.03 8.76
CA LEU A 61 -29.10 35.73 8.94
C LEU A 61 -28.34 35.78 7.62
N ALA A 62 -28.92 35.26 6.51
CA ALA A 62 -28.31 35.33 5.22
C ALA A 62 -28.05 36.75 4.71
N ILE A 63 -29.02 37.68 4.95
CA ILE A 63 -28.87 39.09 4.62
C ILE A 63 -27.71 39.73 5.43
N ARG A 64 -27.58 39.37 6.71
CA ARG A 64 -26.51 39.87 7.59
C ARG A 64 -25.14 39.28 7.17
N ILE A 65 -25.07 38.01 6.75
CA ILE A 65 -23.85 37.37 6.27
C ILE A 65 -23.34 38.05 5.01
N GLN A 66 -24.23 38.48 4.09
CA GLN A 66 -23.84 39.26 2.90
C GLN A 66 -23.19 40.59 3.26
N LYS A 67 -23.48 41.14 4.45
CA LYS A 67 -22.83 42.34 5.02
C LYS A 67 -21.58 42.02 5.86
N ASN A 68 -21.02 40.81 5.73
CA ASN A 68 -19.86 40.30 6.46
C ASN A 68 -20.03 40.23 8.01
N ASP A 69 -21.25 39.97 8.50
CA ASP A 69 -21.50 39.76 9.93
C ASP A 69 -21.09 38.32 10.33
N GLU A 70 -19.93 38.19 11.00
CA GLU A 70 -19.40 36.91 11.48
C GLU A 70 -20.29 36.26 12.55
N ARG A 71 -21.01 37.04 13.37
CA ARG A 71 -21.91 36.51 14.39
C ARG A 71 -23.12 35.83 13.76
N ALA A 72 -23.68 36.44 12.71
CA ALA A 72 -24.77 35.84 11.94
C ALA A 72 -24.33 34.56 11.25
N MET A 73 -23.11 34.52 10.71
CA MET A 73 -22.55 33.32 10.11
C MET A 73 -22.38 32.19 11.14
N LYS A 74 -21.86 32.51 12.33
CA LYS A 74 -21.70 31.55 13.42
C LYS A 74 -23.04 30.96 13.85
N GLU A 75 -24.06 31.80 14.07
CA GLU A 75 -25.43 31.37 14.44
C GLU A 75 -26.03 30.43 13.40
N LEU A 76 -25.90 30.74 12.09
CA LEU A 76 -26.41 29.89 11.00
C LEU A 76 -25.67 28.55 10.93
N VAL A 77 -24.35 28.53 11.11
CA VAL A 77 -23.53 27.31 11.08
C VAL A 77 -23.85 26.42 12.27
N GLU A 78 -23.87 26.95 13.51
CA GLU A 78 -24.13 26.22 14.76
C GLU A 78 -25.47 25.51 14.73
N ALA A 79 -26.53 26.14 14.25
CA ALA A 79 -27.86 25.56 14.12
C ALA A 79 -27.89 24.34 13.14
N ASN A 80 -26.95 24.27 12.20
CA ASN A 80 -26.92 23.25 11.17
C ASN A 80 -25.85 22.16 11.38
N LEU A 81 -25.04 22.20 12.45
CA LEU A 81 -23.99 21.20 12.74
C LEU A 81 -24.55 19.78 12.86
N ARG A 82 -25.74 19.61 13.45
CA ARG A 82 -26.39 18.29 13.55
C ARG A 82 -26.67 17.67 12.19
N PHE A 83 -26.99 18.49 11.21
CA PHE A 83 -27.20 18.02 9.84
C PHE A 83 -25.90 17.51 9.21
N VAL A 84 -24.78 18.22 9.43
CA VAL A 84 -23.44 17.77 8.97
C VAL A 84 -23.13 16.37 9.50
N VAL A 85 -23.38 16.12 10.80
CA VAL A 85 -23.15 14.78 11.40
C VAL A 85 -23.99 13.70 10.71
N SER A 86 -25.25 14.00 10.37
CA SER A 86 -26.13 13.06 9.69
C SER A 86 -25.62 12.69 8.29
N VAL A 87 -25.01 13.65 7.58
CA VAL A 87 -24.36 13.43 6.28
C VAL A 87 -23.05 12.67 6.45
N ALA A 88 -22.20 13.09 7.41
CA ALA A 88 -20.89 12.50 7.69
C ALA A 88 -20.96 11.01 8.04
N LYS A 89 -21.98 10.58 8.79
CA LYS A 89 -22.21 9.17 9.14
C LYS A 89 -22.30 8.24 7.92
N LYS A 90 -22.79 8.72 6.78
CA LYS A 90 -22.89 7.93 5.54
C LYS A 90 -21.54 7.60 4.91
N TYR A 91 -20.50 8.37 5.25
CA TYR A 91 -19.16 8.25 4.72
C TYR A 91 -18.17 7.60 5.70
N GLN A 92 -18.66 7.16 6.85
CA GLN A 92 -17.84 6.48 7.85
C GLN A 92 -17.28 5.16 7.31
N GLY A 93 -16.02 4.84 7.65
CA GLY A 93 -15.37 3.59 7.22
C GLY A 93 -14.57 3.68 5.91
N ASN A 94 -14.52 4.87 5.28
CA ASN A 94 -13.83 5.08 4.01
C ASN A 94 -12.37 5.56 4.17
N GLY A 95 -11.73 5.32 5.31
CA GLY A 95 -10.31 5.61 5.54
C GLY A 95 -10.02 6.86 6.37
N LEU A 96 -11.03 7.67 6.71
CA LEU A 96 -10.93 8.77 7.66
C LEU A 96 -11.73 8.50 8.93
N SER A 97 -11.32 9.10 10.05
CA SER A 97 -12.10 9.05 11.29
C SER A 97 -13.41 9.84 11.15
N LEU A 98 -14.43 9.48 11.93
CA LEU A 98 -15.69 10.22 11.92
C LEU A 98 -15.51 11.70 12.33
N ALA A 99 -14.56 11.98 13.24
CA ALA A 99 -14.24 13.34 13.65
C ALA A 99 -13.70 14.17 12.49
N ASP A 100 -12.78 13.64 11.71
CA ASP A 100 -12.19 14.31 10.56
C ASP A 100 -13.24 14.55 9.46
N ILE A 101 -14.09 13.55 9.18
CA ILE A 101 -15.20 13.70 8.22
C ILE A 101 -16.17 14.80 8.66
N ILE A 102 -16.50 14.90 9.95
CA ILE A 102 -17.36 15.96 10.48
C ILE A 102 -16.69 17.33 10.31
N ASN A 103 -15.39 17.45 10.64
CA ASN A 103 -14.65 18.70 10.51
C ASN A 103 -14.60 19.19 9.06
N GLU A 104 -14.31 18.29 8.11
CA GLU A 104 -14.34 18.63 6.68
C GLU A 104 -15.75 18.98 6.20
N GLY A 105 -16.78 18.30 6.72
CA GLY A 105 -18.18 18.64 6.49
C GLY A 105 -18.54 20.03 7.01
N ASN A 106 -18.05 20.40 8.21
CA ASN A 106 -18.24 21.73 8.78
C ASN A 106 -17.55 22.81 7.94
N MET A 107 -16.37 22.53 7.39
CA MET A 107 -15.71 23.45 6.45
C MET A 107 -16.55 23.66 5.18
N GLY A 108 -17.20 22.57 4.68
CA GLY A 108 -18.16 22.65 3.59
C GLY A 108 -19.39 23.51 3.95
N LEU A 109 -19.94 23.35 5.16
CA LEU A 109 -21.07 24.12 5.65
C LEU A 109 -20.74 25.64 5.75
N ILE A 110 -19.55 25.98 6.23
CA ILE A 110 -19.07 27.38 6.30
C ILE A 110 -18.95 28.00 4.89
N LYS A 111 -18.40 27.23 3.92
CA LYS A 111 -18.34 27.66 2.52
C LYS A 111 -19.74 27.88 1.94
N ALA A 112 -20.69 27.01 2.27
CA ALA A 112 -22.09 27.16 1.88
C ALA A 112 -22.72 28.43 2.48
N ALA A 113 -22.52 28.69 3.77
CA ALA A 113 -23.06 29.87 4.47
C ALA A 113 -22.59 31.19 3.83
N LYS A 114 -21.30 31.28 3.43
CA LYS A 114 -20.73 32.46 2.75
C LYS A 114 -21.31 32.70 1.34
N ARG A 115 -21.77 31.65 0.66
CA ARG A 115 -22.24 31.71 -0.74
C ARG A 115 -23.75 31.58 -0.89
N PHE A 116 -24.46 31.47 0.22
CA PHE A 116 -25.90 31.27 0.19
C PHE A 116 -26.63 32.53 -0.26
N ASP A 117 -27.54 32.35 -1.23
CA ASP A 117 -28.40 33.40 -1.74
C ASP A 117 -29.86 33.12 -1.37
N HIS A 118 -30.36 33.91 -0.46
CA HIS A 118 -31.73 33.82 0.06
C HIS A 118 -32.82 34.22 -0.96
N THR A 119 -32.45 34.97 -2.03
CA THR A 119 -33.41 35.45 -3.04
C THR A 119 -34.00 34.32 -3.88
N ARG A 120 -33.33 33.16 -3.90
CA ARG A 120 -33.76 31.98 -4.69
C ARG A 120 -34.89 31.18 -4.05
N GLY A 121 -35.35 31.51 -2.86
CA GLY A 121 -36.47 30.88 -2.18
C GLY A 121 -36.27 29.44 -1.70
N PHE A 122 -35.04 28.90 -1.73
CA PHE A 122 -34.72 27.56 -1.22
C PHE A 122 -34.25 27.63 0.23
N LYS A 123 -34.51 26.55 1.00
CA LYS A 123 -33.97 26.41 2.37
C LYS A 123 -32.45 26.27 2.31
N PHE A 124 -31.76 26.83 3.30
CA PHE A 124 -30.32 26.76 3.42
C PHE A 124 -29.77 25.33 3.36
N ILE A 125 -30.40 24.38 4.06
CA ILE A 125 -29.99 22.97 4.10
C ILE A 125 -29.94 22.34 2.69
N SER A 126 -30.89 22.65 1.81
CA SER A 126 -30.94 22.11 0.45
C SER A 126 -29.73 22.55 -0.40
N TYR A 127 -29.22 23.73 -0.16
CA TYR A 127 -28.00 24.23 -0.79
C TYR A 127 -26.74 23.70 -0.10
N ALA A 128 -26.71 23.71 1.23
CA ALA A 128 -25.56 23.32 2.04
C ALA A 128 -25.16 21.86 1.85
N VAL A 129 -26.13 20.96 1.60
CA VAL A 129 -25.84 19.52 1.41
C VAL A 129 -24.82 19.25 0.29
N TRP A 130 -24.84 20.06 -0.77
CA TRP A 130 -23.91 19.90 -1.89
C TRP A 130 -22.48 20.28 -1.49
N TRP A 131 -22.31 21.37 -0.75
CA TRP A 131 -21.01 21.82 -0.27
C TRP A 131 -20.43 20.90 0.79
N ILE A 132 -21.28 20.42 1.73
CA ILE A 132 -20.89 19.44 2.75
C ILE A 132 -20.40 18.17 2.09
N ARG A 133 -21.18 17.62 1.15
CA ARG A 133 -20.82 16.39 0.43
C ARG A 133 -19.54 16.58 -0.38
N GLN A 134 -19.43 17.69 -1.10
CA GLN A 134 -18.26 18.00 -1.90
C GLN A 134 -16.98 18.08 -1.06
N SER A 135 -17.04 18.77 0.10
CA SER A 135 -15.90 18.90 1.01
C SER A 135 -15.50 17.55 1.60
N ILE A 136 -16.46 16.73 2.03
CA ILE A 136 -16.21 15.38 2.53
C ILE A 136 -15.58 14.48 1.46
N LEU A 137 -16.11 14.47 0.24
CA LEU A 137 -15.56 13.65 -0.84
C LEU A 137 -14.16 14.10 -1.26
N GLN A 138 -13.90 15.39 -1.26
CA GLN A 138 -12.58 15.95 -1.51
C GLN A 138 -11.59 15.49 -0.44
N ALA A 139 -11.94 15.62 0.84
CA ALA A 139 -11.11 15.18 1.96
C ALA A 139 -10.83 13.67 1.91
N LEU A 140 -11.85 12.85 1.61
CA LEU A 140 -11.69 11.42 1.43
C LEU A 140 -10.72 11.09 0.28
N ALA A 141 -10.80 11.81 -0.83
CA ALA A 141 -9.91 11.58 -1.96
C ALA A 141 -8.46 11.99 -1.67
N GLU A 142 -8.26 13.04 -0.86
CA GLU A 142 -6.93 13.61 -0.58
C GLU A 142 -6.23 13.01 0.63
N GLN A 143 -6.98 12.63 1.67
CA GLN A 143 -6.42 12.30 3.00
C GLN A 143 -6.67 10.85 3.44
N SER A 144 -7.51 10.07 2.74
CA SER A 144 -7.86 8.71 3.18
C SER A 144 -6.75 7.68 2.96
N ARG A 145 -5.73 8.02 2.17
CA ARG A 145 -4.63 7.12 1.79
C ARG A 145 -3.31 7.55 2.45
N LEU A 146 -2.51 6.57 2.85
CA LEU A 146 -1.16 6.80 3.38
C LEU A 146 -0.27 7.51 2.33
N ILE A 147 -0.31 7.04 1.08
CA ILE A 147 0.31 7.71 -0.07
C ILE A 147 -0.77 8.47 -0.81
N ARG A 148 -0.65 9.81 -0.83
CA ARG A 148 -1.60 10.69 -1.50
C ARG A 148 -1.61 10.44 -3.02
N LEU A 149 -2.79 10.29 -3.58
CA LEU A 149 -3.01 10.25 -5.03
C LEU A 149 -3.63 11.56 -5.54
N PRO A 150 -3.27 12.02 -6.74
CA PRO A 150 -3.95 13.15 -7.37
C PRO A 150 -5.43 12.85 -7.59
N LEU A 151 -6.30 13.88 -7.47
CA LEU A 151 -7.76 13.75 -7.61
C LEU A 151 -8.18 13.09 -8.93
N ASN A 152 -7.48 13.40 -10.02
CA ASN A 152 -7.74 12.81 -11.33
C ASN A 152 -7.59 11.29 -11.31
N ARG A 153 -6.54 10.77 -10.65
CA ARG A 153 -6.31 9.32 -10.51
C ARG A 153 -7.36 8.65 -9.64
N VAL A 154 -7.76 9.30 -8.54
CA VAL A 154 -8.85 8.81 -7.68
C VAL A 154 -10.16 8.75 -8.46
N GLY A 155 -10.45 9.76 -9.28
CA GLY A 155 -11.61 9.77 -10.16
C GLY A 155 -11.60 8.62 -11.18
N THR A 156 -10.46 8.38 -11.82
CA THR A 156 -10.28 7.25 -12.76
C THR A 156 -10.48 5.91 -12.08
N ILE A 157 -9.85 5.68 -10.91
CA ILE A 157 -10.02 4.45 -10.12
C ILE A 157 -11.49 4.22 -9.78
N THR A 158 -12.20 5.28 -9.36
CA THR A 158 -13.63 5.16 -9.03
C THR A 158 -14.49 4.78 -10.24
N LYS A 159 -14.17 5.31 -11.44
CA LYS A 159 -14.86 4.94 -12.68
C LYS A 159 -14.59 3.48 -13.04
N ILE A 160 -13.33 3.03 -12.96
CA ILE A 160 -12.92 1.66 -13.23
C ILE A 160 -13.62 0.68 -12.27
N THR A 161 -13.65 0.97 -10.97
CA THR A 161 -14.33 0.10 -9.98
C THR A 161 -15.81 -0.03 -10.29
N ARG A 162 -16.51 1.07 -10.61
CA ARG A 162 -17.93 1.03 -10.97
C ARG A 162 -18.20 0.29 -12.28
N ALA A 163 -17.33 0.42 -13.27
CA ALA A 163 -17.44 -0.31 -14.52
C ALA A 163 -17.21 -1.81 -14.30
N ALA A 164 -16.20 -2.17 -13.48
CA ALA A 164 -15.93 -3.54 -13.11
C ALA A 164 -17.11 -4.19 -12.38
N GLU A 165 -17.70 -3.51 -11.37
CA GLU A 165 -18.89 -3.99 -10.64
C GLU A 165 -20.10 -4.22 -11.59
N LYS A 166 -20.31 -3.35 -12.59
CA LYS A 166 -21.37 -3.52 -13.57
C LYS A 166 -21.12 -4.73 -14.48
N LEU A 167 -19.92 -4.84 -15.04
CA LEU A 167 -19.54 -5.96 -15.90
C LEU A 167 -19.57 -7.28 -15.15
N GLU A 168 -19.13 -7.31 -13.88
CA GLU A 168 -19.20 -8.50 -13.03
C GLU A 168 -20.66 -8.96 -12.81
N ALA A 169 -21.57 -8.01 -12.62
CA ALA A 169 -23.01 -8.30 -12.50
C ALA A 169 -23.65 -8.82 -13.81
N GLU A 170 -23.11 -8.41 -14.99
CA GLU A 170 -23.62 -8.82 -16.31
C GLU A 170 -23.02 -10.17 -16.77
N VAL A 171 -21.72 -10.40 -16.48
CA VAL A 171 -20.96 -11.56 -17.01
C VAL A 171 -20.81 -12.68 -15.97
N GLU A 172 -21.20 -12.45 -14.72
CA GLU A 172 -21.09 -13.36 -13.56
C GLU A 172 -19.65 -13.87 -13.28
N ARG A 173 -18.64 -13.12 -13.75
CA ARG A 173 -17.22 -13.37 -13.49
C ARG A 173 -16.45 -12.06 -13.39
N GLN A 174 -15.24 -12.12 -12.83
CA GLN A 174 -14.35 -10.96 -12.80
C GLN A 174 -13.98 -10.52 -14.23
N PRO A 175 -14.23 -9.25 -14.61
CA PRO A 175 -13.93 -8.72 -15.93
C PRO A 175 -12.42 -8.54 -16.11
N LYS A 176 -11.93 -8.73 -17.33
CA LYS A 176 -10.53 -8.47 -17.69
C LYS A 176 -10.30 -6.96 -17.88
N GLY A 177 -9.04 -6.53 -17.77
CA GLY A 177 -8.65 -5.12 -17.98
C GLY A 177 -9.10 -4.56 -19.33
N ASP A 178 -9.00 -5.37 -20.39
CA ASP A 178 -9.41 -4.98 -21.75
C ASP A 178 -10.93 -4.78 -21.87
N GLU A 179 -11.73 -5.60 -21.18
CA GLU A 179 -13.20 -5.49 -21.19
C GLU A 179 -13.66 -4.21 -20.48
N ILE A 180 -13.00 -3.87 -19.34
CA ILE A 180 -13.25 -2.61 -18.63
C ILE A 180 -12.77 -1.42 -19.47
N GLY A 181 -11.61 -1.56 -20.11
CA GLY A 181 -11.03 -0.54 -21.00
C GLY A 181 -11.94 -0.21 -22.18
N ALA A 182 -12.51 -1.24 -22.82
CA ALA A 182 -13.46 -1.06 -23.92
C ALA A 182 -14.71 -0.26 -23.49
N GLN A 183 -15.20 -0.46 -22.26
CA GLN A 183 -16.37 0.27 -21.74
C GLN A 183 -16.06 1.73 -21.39
N LEU A 184 -14.80 2.02 -20.99
CA LEU A 184 -14.38 3.35 -20.53
C LEU A 184 -13.58 4.13 -21.57
N GLU A 185 -13.39 3.59 -22.77
CA GLU A 185 -12.55 4.15 -23.84
C GLU A 185 -11.09 4.36 -23.40
N MET A 186 -10.56 3.38 -22.63
CA MET A 186 -9.20 3.38 -22.09
C MET A 186 -8.44 2.13 -22.54
N SER A 187 -7.10 2.18 -22.55
CA SER A 187 -6.31 0.98 -22.84
C SER A 187 -6.37 -0.01 -21.67
N GLY A 188 -6.28 -1.32 -21.96
CA GLY A 188 -6.24 -2.38 -20.93
C GLY A 188 -5.07 -2.18 -19.95
N ASP A 189 -3.92 -1.73 -20.44
CA ASP A 189 -2.73 -1.44 -19.62
C ASP A 189 -2.96 -0.29 -18.65
N GLU A 190 -3.64 0.79 -19.08
CA GLU A 190 -4.01 1.90 -18.19
C GLU A 190 -4.96 1.46 -17.09
N VAL A 191 -5.92 0.57 -17.40
CA VAL A 191 -6.83 -0.02 -16.41
C VAL A 191 -6.05 -0.87 -15.41
N LEU A 192 -5.13 -1.73 -15.87
CA LEU A 192 -4.31 -2.57 -14.99
C LEU A 192 -3.41 -1.73 -14.07
N MET A 193 -2.75 -0.70 -14.59
CA MET A 193 -1.97 0.25 -13.78
C MET A 193 -2.85 0.96 -12.74
N ALA A 194 -4.03 1.42 -13.12
CA ALA A 194 -4.93 2.09 -12.20
C ALA A 194 -5.43 1.15 -11.10
N MET A 195 -5.67 -0.13 -11.41
CA MET A 195 -6.02 -1.16 -10.43
C MET A 195 -4.86 -1.47 -9.47
N GLN A 196 -3.61 -1.46 -9.92
CA GLN A 196 -2.44 -1.60 -9.04
C GLN A 196 -2.36 -0.45 -8.03
N TYR A 197 -2.54 0.81 -8.47
CA TYR A 197 -2.58 1.96 -7.57
C TYR A 197 -3.80 1.97 -6.63
N SER A 198 -4.85 1.24 -6.97
CA SER A 198 -6.06 1.13 -6.14
C SER A 198 -5.83 0.36 -4.85
N ARG A 199 -4.84 -0.53 -4.79
CA ARG A 199 -4.57 -1.37 -3.62
C ARG A 199 -4.26 -0.51 -2.39
N ARG A 200 -4.77 -0.96 -1.23
CA ARG A 200 -4.45 -0.34 0.06
C ARG A 200 -3.18 -0.96 0.64
N HIS A 201 -2.43 -0.15 1.38
CA HIS A 201 -1.25 -0.63 2.10
C HIS A 201 -1.66 -1.51 3.28
N SER A 202 -0.87 -2.56 3.51
CA SER A 202 -0.95 -3.40 4.70
C SER A 202 0.20 -3.04 5.64
N SER A 203 -0.04 -3.14 6.95
CA SER A 203 1.04 -2.95 7.93
C SER A 203 1.95 -4.17 7.94
N LEU A 204 3.26 -3.97 7.86
CA LEU A 204 4.24 -5.03 7.99
C LEU A 204 4.24 -5.65 9.41
N ASN A 205 3.84 -4.88 10.41
CA ASN A 205 3.73 -5.36 11.80
C ASN A 205 2.40 -6.06 12.09
N SER A 206 1.52 -6.25 11.08
CA SER A 206 0.29 -6.99 11.32
C SER A 206 0.59 -8.48 11.51
N PRO A 207 0.05 -9.12 12.56
CA PRO A 207 0.22 -10.56 12.75
C PRO A 207 -0.55 -11.33 11.66
N PHE A 208 -0.07 -12.51 11.29
CA PHE A 208 -0.77 -13.38 10.32
C PHE A 208 -2.09 -13.91 10.86
N GLN A 209 -2.12 -14.30 12.15
CA GLN A 209 -3.31 -14.74 12.84
C GLN A 209 -3.47 -13.99 14.16
N GLU A 210 -4.70 -13.77 14.60
CA GLU A 210 -4.97 -13.17 15.91
C GLU A 210 -4.39 -14.07 17.01
N GLY A 211 -3.36 -13.59 17.73
CA GLY A 211 -2.69 -14.30 18.82
C GLY A 211 -1.30 -14.84 18.47
N GLU A 212 -0.84 -14.75 17.24
CA GLU A 212 0.55 -15.00 16.85
C GLU A 212 1.44 -13.78 17.04
N ASN A 213 2.69 -14.03 17.42
CA ASN A 213 3.71 -12.97 17.52
C ASN A 213 4.44 -12.73 16.20
N SER A 214 4.27 -13.63 15.21
CA SER A 214 4.89 -13.52 13.89
C SER A 214 4.20 -12.46 13.03
N SER A 215 4.97 -11.54 12.48
CA SER A 215 4.51 -10.46 11.61
C SER A 215 4.97 -10.67 10.17
N LEU A 216 4.37 -9.94 9.22
CA LEU A 216 4.85 -9.90 7.82
C LEU A 216 6.31 -9.46 7.72
N LEU A 217 6.77 -8.60 8.66
CA LEU A 217 8.14 -8.11 8.70
C LEU A 217 9.15 -9.23 8.94
N ASP A 218 8.79 -10.24 9.76
CA ASP A 218 9.69 -11.35 10.12
C ASP A 218 9.94 -12.33 8.95
N ILE A 219 9.16 -12.24 7.86
CA ILE A 219 9.29 -13.10 6.67
C ILE A 219 10.03 -12.40 5.53
N ILE A 220 10.09 -11.06 5.56
CA ILE A 220 10.77 -10.32 4.50
C ILE A 220 12.27 -10.56 4.62
N GLU A 221 12.85 -11.15 3.57
CA GLU A 221 14.27 -11.37 3.45
C GLU A 221 15.02 -10.05 3.28
N ASP A 222 16.11 -9.89 4.01
CA ASP A 222 17.04 -8.78 3.83
C ASP A 222 17.96 -9.09 2.65
N ALA A 223 17.70 -8.48 1.50
CA ALA A 223 18.48 -8.68 0.26
C ALA A 223 19.93 -8.14 0.36
N GLU A 224 20.22 -7.29 1.36
CA GLU A 224 21.56 -6.76 1.60
C GLU A 224 22.33 -7.54 2.68
N ALA A 225 21.68 -8.51 3.33
CA ALA A 225 22.35 -9.36 4.30
C ALA A 225 23.44 -10.19 3.61
N GLU A 226 24.69 -10.03 4.08
CA GLU A 226 25.80 -10.84 3.58
C GLU A 226 25.56 -12.31 3.94
N GLU A 227 25.46 -13.16 2.92
CA GLU A 227 25.37 -14.61 3.13
C GLU A 227 26.64 -15.09 3.85
N PRO A 228 26.52 -15.80 4.99
CA PRO A 228 27.69 -16.31 5.72
C PRO A 228 28.60 -17.19 4.83
N GLU A 229 28.03 -17.89 3.88
CA GLU A 229 28.75 -18.73 2.92
C GLU A 229 29.59 -17.91 1.94
N ALA A 230 29.15 -16.70 1.56
CA ALA A 230 29.88 -15.84 0.64
C ALA A 230 31.25 -15.42 1.19
N LYS A 231 31.34 -15.15 2.51
CA LYS A 231 32.65 -14.84 3.17
C LYS A 231 33.60 -16.03 3.12
N ILE A 232 33.12 -17.22 3.48
CA ILE A 232 33.90 -18.46 3.44
C ILE A 232 34.38 -18.76 2.01
N MET A 233 33.47 -18.54 1.03
CA MET A 233 33.82 -18.72 -0.39
C MET A 233 34.88 -17.71 -0.87
N MET A 234 34.80 -16.45 -0.45
CA MET A 234 35.80 -15.43 -0.75
C MET A 234 37.15 -15.75 -0.11
N GLU A 235 37.18 -16.16 1.16
CA GLU A 235 38.40 -16.60 1.84
C GLU A 235 39.06 -17.79 1.16
N SER A 236 38.25 -18.84 0.85
CA SER A 236 38.72 -20.02 0.11
C SER A 236 39.23 -19.67 -1.28
N MET A 237 38.55 -18.78 -2.01
CA MET A 237 39.02 -18.29 -3.30
C MET A 237 40.34 -17.51 -3.17
N SER A 238 40.48 -16.69 -2.14
CA SER A 238 41.72 -15.95 -1.90
C SER A 238 42.92 -16.87 -1.61
N GLU A 239 42.70 -17.92 -0.80
CA GLU A 239 43.73 -18.94 -0.52
C GLU A 239 44.15 -19.67 -1.80
N GLU A 240 43.19 -20.12 -2.63
CA GLU A 240 43.51 -20.81 -3.89
C GLU A 240 44.22 -19.88 -4.89
N VAL A 241 43.83 -18.59 -4.95
CA VAL A 241 44.53 -17.60 -5.77
C VAL A 241 45.98 -17.41 -5.29
N ASN A 242 46.19 -17.25 -3.98
CA ASN A 242 47.52 -17.11 -3.40
C ASN A 242 48.36 -18.38 -3.66
N GLY A 243 47.79 -19.58 -3.48
CA GLY A 243 48.48 -20.84 -3.79
C GLY A 243 48.87 -20.96 -5.28
N ALA A 244 47.99 -20.48 -6.21
CA ALA A 244 48.32 -20.43 -7.61
C ALA A 244 49.48 -19.42 -7.91
N LEU A 245 49.48 -18.28 -7.28
CA LEU A 245 50.55 -17.27 -7.42
C LEU A 245 51.90 -17.75 -6.90
N GLU A 246 51.97 -18.55 -5.85
CA GLU A 246 53.19 -19.16 -5.32
C GLU A 246 53.88 -20.07 -6.30
N THR A 247 53.14 -20.62 -7.28
CA THR A 247 53.72 -21.45 -8.33
C THR A 247 54.51 -20.69 -9.42
N LEU A 248 54.46 -19.34 -9.40
CA LEU A 248 55.14 -18.47 -10.33
C LEU A 248 56.51 -18.05 -9.75
N SER A 249 57.39 -17.47 -10.60
CA SER A 249 58.60 -16.85 -10.11
C SER A 249 58.23 -15.60 -9.28
N GLU A 250 59.10 -15.26 -8.29
CA GLU A 250 58.85 -14.15 -7.38
C GLU A 250 58.58 -12.82 -8.12
N ARG A 251 59.29 -12.54 -9.18
CA ARG A 251 59.10 -11.34 -10.01
C ARG A 251 57.74 -11.36 -10.73
N GLU A 252 57.32 -12.51 -11.25
CA GLU A 252 56.02 -12.67 -11.94
C GLU A 252 54.85 -12.55 -10.95
N ARG A 253 55.02 -13.08 -9.73
CA ARG A 253 54.04 -12.99 -8.64
C ARG A 253 53.82 -11.54 -8.22
N VAL A 254 54.89 -10.84 -7.87
CA VAL A 254 54.80 -9.46 -7.38
C VAL A 254 54.21 -8.51 -8.44
N VAL A 255 54.59 -8.69 -9.73
CA VAL A 255 53.98 -7.90 -10.83
C VAL A 255 52.47 -8.15 -10.96
N LEU A 256 51.98 -9.39 -10.77
CA LEU A 256 50.56 -9.68 -10.79
C LEU A 256 49.83 -9.13 -9.56
N GLU A 257 50.43 -9.30 -8.36
CA GLU A 257 49.87 -8.75 -7.11
C GLU A 257 49.72 -7.23 -7.19
N MET A 258 50.71 -6.50 -7.71
CA MET A 258 50.63 -5.06 -7.91
C MET A 258 49.60 -4.67 -8.96
N TYR A 259 49.57 -5.39 -10.10
CA TYR A 259 48.68 -5.04 -11.19
C TYR A 259 47.20 -5.26 -10.85
N PHE A 260 46.86 -6.34 -10.15
CA PHE A 260 45.49 -6.66 -9.75
C PHE A 260 45.12 -6.17 -8.34
N GLY A 261 46.07 -5.61 -7.57
CA GLY A 261 45.82 -5.19 -6.20
C GLY A 261 45.60 -6.35 -5.23
N ILE A 262 46.14 -7.55 -5.53
CA ILE A 262 45.96 -8.73 -4.66
C ILE A 262 46.89 -8.53 -3.41
N ASN A 263 46.31 -8.67 -2.22
CA ASN A 263 46.96 -8.44 -0.93
C ASN A 263 47.52 -7.00 -0.76
N ARG A 264 46.97 -6.00 -1.49
CA ARG A 264 47.37 -4.58 -1.41
C ARG A 264 46.14 -3.70 -1.38
N ASP A 265 46.32 -2.46 -0.92
CA ASP A 265 45.21 -1.49 -0.80
C ASP A 265 44.65 -1.01 -2.16
N SER A 266 45.48 -1.03 -3.22
CA SER A 266 45.08 -0.57 -4.55
C SER A 266 45.86 -1.24 -5.67
N ALA A 267 45.22 -1.35 -6.85
CA ALA A 267 45.86 -1.81 -8.07
C ALA A 267 46.77 -0.71 -8.68
N MET A 268 47.91 -1.11 -9.19
CA MET A 268 48.89 -0.20 -9.81
C MET A 268 48.86 -0.29 -11.33
N THR A 269 49.19 0.80 -12.01
CA THR A 269 49.31 0.82 -13.48
C THR A 269 50.66 0.22 -13.93
N LEU A 270 50.71 -0.22 -15.19
CA LEU A 270 51.97 -0.79 -15.75
C LEU A 270 53.18 0.19 -15.73
N ASN A 271 52.91 1.51 -15.74
CA ASN A 271 53.98 2.53 -15.64
C ASN A 271 54.51 2.61 -14.22
N GLU A 272 53.66 2.67 -13.22
CA GLU A 272 54.03 2.74 -11.79
C GLU A 272 54.82 1.48 -11.39
N ILE A 273 54.37 0.30 -11.84
CA ILE A 273 55.08 -0.96 -11.62
C ILE A 273 56.46 -0.93 -12.33
N GLY A 274 56.56 -0.30 -13.52
CA GLY A 274 57.81 -0.11 -14.25
C GLY A 274 58.78 0.78 -13.49
N GLU A 275 58.34 1.85 -12.88
CA GLU A 275 59.13 2.75 -12.06
C GLU A 275 59.66 2.06 -10.79
N GLU A 276 58.86 1.21 -10.14
CA GLU A 276 59.27 0.48 -8.93
C GLU A 276 60.32 -0.60 -9.19
N PHE A 277 60.31 -1.20 -10.39
CA PHE A 277 61.25 -2.27 -10.79
C PHE A 277 62.40 -1.81 -11.71
N ASP A 278 62.50 -0.52 -12.01
CA ASP A 278 63.43 0.04 -13.02
C ASP A 278 63.30 -0.65 -14.39
N LEU A 279 62.06 -0.93 -14.81
CA LEU A 279 61.71 -1.61 -16.05
C LEU A 279 60.86 -0.71 -16.96
N THR A 280 60.96 -0.95 -18.27
CA THR A 280 60.06 -0.29 -19.21
C THR A 280 58.66 -0.87 -19.07
N ARG A 281 57.64 -0.03 -19.31
CA ARG A 281 56.19 -0.44 -19.36
C ARG A 281 55.97 -1.69 -20.18
N GLU A 282 56.63 -1.77 -21.34
CA GLU A 282 56.45 -2.92 -22.25
C GLU A 282 57.06 -4.19 -21.64
N ARG A 283 58.16 -4.07 -20.89
CA ARG A 283 58.75 -5.21 -20.20
C ARG A 283 57.83 -5.75 -19.08
N VAL A 284 57.21 -4.87 -18.33
CA VAL A 284 56.24 -5.25 -17.30
C VAL A 284 55.00 -5.94 -17.96
N ARG A 285 54.53 -5.42 -19.11
CA ARG A 285 53.46 -6.04 -19.87
C ARG A 285 53.82 -7.47 -20.29
N GLN A 286 55.04 -7.69 -20.82
CA GLN A 286 55.49 -9.01 -21.20
C GLN A 286 55.55 -9.97 -20.00
N ILE A 287 56.06 -9.52 -18.85
CA ILE A 287 56.11 -10.33 -17.62
C ILE A 287 54.69 -10.72 -17.22
N LYS A 288 53.76 -9.76 -17.17
CA LYS A 288 52.34 -9.99 -16.84
C LYS A 288 51.71 -11.02 -17.77
N GLU A 289 51.84 -10.86 -19.08
CA GLU A 289 51.24 -11.78 -20.06
C GLU A 289 51.81 -13.19 -19.93
N LYS A 290 53.11 -13.30 -19.74
CA LYS A 290 53.77 -14.61 -19.53
C LYS A 290 53.28 -15.26 -18.23
N ALA A 291 53.14 -14.50 -17.17
CA ALA A 291 52.65 -15.00 -15.91
C ALA A 291 51.19 -15.48 -16.02
N ILE A 292 50.30 -14.70 -16.66
CA ILE A 292 48.91 -15.11 -16.93
C ILE A 292 48.86 -16.37 -17.81
N GLN A 293 49.70 -16.45 -18.83
CA GLN A 293 49.72 -17.66 -19.70
C GLN A 293 50.13 -18.91 -18.91
N ARG A 294 51.08 -18.77 -17.95
CA ARG A 294 51.46 -19.86 -17.06
C ARG A 294 50.37 -20.27 -16.12
N LEU A 295 49.57 -19.32 -15.58
CA LEU A 295 48.43 -19.60 -14.72
C LEU A 295 47.27 -20.24 -15.48
N ARG A 296 47.09 -19.94 -16.79
CA ARG A 296 46.11 -20.58 -17.63
C ARG A 296 46.35 -22.07 -17.90
N HIS A 297 47.51 -22.57 -17.60
CA HIS A 297 47.83 -23.98 -17.77
C HIS A 297 46.87 -24.85 -16.95
N ARG A 298 46.39 -25.95 -17.55
CA ARG A 298 45.29 -26.78 -17.02
C ARG A 298 45.52 -27.29 -15.58
N SER A 299 46.78 -27.57 -15.20
CA SER A 299 47.10 -28.02 -13.84
C SER A 299 46.92 -26.95 -12.76
N ARG A 300 47.07 -25.69 -13.11
CA ARG A 300 46.94 -24.53 -12.17
C ARG A 300 45.58 -23.89 -12.18
N SER A 301 44.92 -23.88 -13.35
CA SER A 301 43.58 -23.28 -13.49
C SER A 301 42.42 -24.21 -13.03
N LYS A 302 42.68 -25.49 -12.74
CA LYS A 302 41.61 -26.48 -12.41
C LYS A 302 40.83 -26.07 -11.15
N ASN A 303 41.50 -25.67 -10.12
CA ASN A 303 40.85 -25.30 -8.86
C ASN A 303 40.16 -23.93 -8.98
N LEU A 304 40.80 -22.93 -9.62
CA LEU A 304 40.23 -21.60 -9.81
C LEU A 304 38.95 -21.60 -10.67
N ARG A 305 38.80 -22.58 -11.60
CA ARG A 305 37.56 -22.70 -12.40
C ARG A 305 36.31 -23.03 -11.58
N ARG A 306 36.45 -23.62 -10.39
CA ARG A 306 35.32 -23.97 -9.55
C ARG A 306 34.58 -22.74 -9.02
N TYR A 307 35.27 -21.58 -8.95
CA TYR A 307 34.73 -20.32 -8.49
C TYR A 307 34.13 -19.44 -9.60
N LEU A 308 34.16 -19.90 -10.85
CA LEU A 308 33.62 -19.16 -12.00
C LEU A 308 32.21 -19.62 -12.42
N GLY A 309 31.65 -20.66 -11.76
CA GLY A 309 30.35 -21.25 -12.10
C GLY A 309 30.43 -22.34 -13.13
#